data_9fba547c301fe7b25556e7c7f9e84c99
#
_entry.id   9fba547c301fe7b25556e7c7f9e84c99
#
_cell.length_a   1.000
_cell.length_b   1.000
_cell.length_c   1.000
_cell.angle_alpha   90.00
_cell.angle_beta   90.00
_cell.angle_gamma   90.00
#
_symmetry.space_group_name_H-M   'P 1'
#
loop_
_entity.id
_entity.type
_entity.pdbx_description
1 polymer ?
#
loop_
_entity_poly.entity_id
_entity_poly.type
_entity_poly.pdbx_seq_one_letter_code
_entity_poly.pdbx_strand_id
1 'polypeptide(L)'
;MVKELRQALRGGAFVGVFCFVQLGMLVITLLQLWAGESQLSDLDEVFWFACVGALVILVPGRSFNALAGEVRGDTFQLLQLTQPSSWRIVVGKWTATLALIMLVAIGLLPFFVFRYFRGGVGLVPELVQLAIITGIGGIVAAFTVAFSAHQAVLVRVLAFLMIGVGGGLLMFGMILDEMTTQLTLPSIAMISLGACCLGLYALLMGAGTIAVGDENYSAFKRIFAMSVIATIAVVGLYPDWNPDSENQHLLLGFQIGLAAVFLFDSVTEAPRYGKGIVTKMLRVRVVRRVALLRVWFYPGWQSGHLFFLPVVMLTLIALYQIGALDHDDSLIYNVLLGFASIVFPTALIQVHPAKFVDRFVGRYCLLAVLMVVYCVILVGMSDTSYGHELGAATFFASILTPFAALLMGEQQYYQSFAYSDSGEQSIFFIGTCVALLWYLALVLKGLLVSARIRAVEAVTRGELAVQQLADSTKKSPGKPGLFRIRFG
;
A
#
# COMPACT_ATOMS: atom_id res chain seq x y z
N MET A 1 -19.12 -8.92 -14.35
CA MET A 1 -19.23 -7.47 -14.58
C MET A 1 -20.65 -7.00 -14.79
N VAL A 2 -21.36 -7.37 -15.89
CA VAL A 2 -22.73 -6.88 -16.17
C VAL A 2 -23.73 -7.18 -15.04
N LYS A 3 -23.69 -8.40 -14.48
CA LYS A 3 -24.55 -8.78 -13.34
C LYS A 3 -24.31 -7.89 -12.12
N GLU A 4 -23.07 -7.64 -11.76
CA GLU A 4 -22.69 -6.86 -10.59
C GLU A 4 -23.06 -5.39 -10.76
N LEU A 5 -22.78 -4.81 -11.94
CA LEU A 5 -23.17 -3.44 -12.25
C LEU A 5 -24.69 -3.27 -12.19
N ARG A 6 -25.44 -4.20 -12.78
CA ARG A 6 -26.92 -4.19 -12.73
C ARG A 6 -27.44 -4.30 -11.29
N GLN A 7 -26.81 -5.13 -10.46
CA GLN A 7 -27.16 -5.26 -9.06
C GLN A 7 -26.83 -4.00 -8.27
N ALA A 8 -25.67 -3.39 -8.53
CA ALA A 8 -25.25 -2.14 -7.89
C ALA A 8 -26.17 -0.97 -8.26
N LEU A 9 -26.58 -0.85 -9.51
CA LEU A 9 -27.50 0.19 -10.00
C LEU A 9 -28.94 0.01 -9.47
N ARG A 10 -29.39 -1.24 -9.30
CA ARG A 10 -30.73 -1.52 -8.71
C ARG A 10 -30.78 -1.33 -7.20
N GLY A 11 -29.63 -1.29 -6.54
CA GLY A 11 -29.53 -1.05 -5.12
C GLY A 11 -29.95 0.38 -4.75
N GLY A 12 -31.01 0.56 -3.97
CA GLY A 12 -31.49 1.90 -3.55
C GLY A 12 -30.40 2.77 -2.90
N ALA A 13 -29.38 2.14 -2.28
CA ALA A 13 -28.25 2.84 -1.71
C ALA A 13 -27.39 3.61 -2.74
N PHE A 14 -27.26 3.14 -3.99
CA PHE A 14 -26.54 3.90 -5.02
C PHE A 14 -27.37 5.09 -5.48
N VAL A 15 -28.64 4.86 -5.76
CA VAL A 15 -29.55 5.92 -6.17
C VAL A 15 -29.61 7.00 -5.09
N GLY A 16 -29.67 6.62 -3.81
CA GLY A 16 -29.62 7.57 -2.70
C GLY A 16 -28.34 8.43 -2.69
N VAL A 17 -27.16 7.81 -2.79
CA VAL A 17 -25.87 8.53 -2.86
C VAL A 17 -25.81 9.41 -4.09
N PHE A 18 -26.22 8.92 -5.26
CA PHE A 18 -26.24 9.71 -6.51
C PHE A 18 -27.15 10.93 -6.38
N CYS A 19 -28.39 10.76 -5.93
CA CYS A 19 -29.33 11.86 -5.71
C CYS A 19 -28.79 12.86 -4.67
N PHE A 20 -28.17 12.38 -3.57
CA PHE A 20 -27.60 13.24 -2.55
C PHE A 20 -26.48 14.10 -3.12
N VAL A 21 -25.57 13.54 -3.91
CA VAL A 21 -24.48 14.28 -4.57
C VAL A 21 -25.05 15.30 -5.55
N GLN A 22 -26.01 14.91 -6.41
CA GLN A 22 -26.59 15.82 -7.39
C GLN A 22 -27.35 16.99 -6.72
N LEU A 23 -28.12 16.72 -5.66
CA LEU A 23 -28.81 17.75 -4.90
C LEU A 23 -27.83 18.68 -4.18
N GLY A 24 -26.77 18.12 -3.57
CA GLY A 24 -25.72 18.93 -2.93
C GLY A 24 -25.03 19.86 -3.93
N MET A 25 -24.66 19.35 -5.10
CA MET A 25 -24.05 20.16 -6.17
C MET A 25 -25.02 21.22 -6.70
N LEU A 26 -26.30 20.90 -6.85
CA LEU A 26 -27.32 21.87 -7.23
C LEU A 26 -27.41 23.02 -6.21
N VAL A 27 -27.43 22.69 -4.91
CA VAL A 27 -27.49 23.72 -3.85
C VAL A 27 -26.22 24.58 -3.88
N ILE A 28 -25.04 24.00 -3.98
CA ILE A 28 -23.79 24.77 -4.08
C ILE A 28 -23.82 25.71 -5.31
N THR A 29 -24.26 25.20 -6.45
CA THR A 29 -24.37 25.98 -7.69
C THR A 29 -25.37 27.11 -7.57
N LEU A 30 -26.50 26.89 -6.92
CA LEU A 30 -27.48 27.95 -6.64
C LEU A 30 -26.92 29.00 -5.67
N LEU A 31 -26.19 28.58 -4.63
CA LEU A 31 -25.52 29.52 -3.73
C LEU A 31 -24.47 30.37 -4.46
N GLN A 32 -23.72 29.78 -5.39
CA GLN A 32 -22.80 30.52 -6.24
C GLN A 32 -23.47 31.57 -7.13
N LEU A 33 -24.74 31.40 -7.49
CA LEU A 33 -25.52 32.42 -8.23
C LEU A 33 -25.87 33.65 -7.38
N TRP A 34 -26.07 33.43 -6.08
CA TRP A 34 -26.49 34.48 -5.15
C TRP A 34 -25.32 35.17 -4.44
N ALA A 35 -24.14 34.54 -4.48
CA ALA A 35 -22.94 35.03 -3.82
C ALA A 35 -22.35 36.24 -4.53
N GLY A 36 -21.91 37.22 -3.75
CA GLY A 36 -21.10 38.34 -4.22
C GLY A 36 -19.66 37.87 -4.56
N GLU A 37 -18.92 38.71 -5.30
CA GLU A 37 -17.54 38.35 -5.75
C GLU A 37 -16.61 37.90 -4.62
N SER A 38 -16.74 38.48 -3.43
CA SER A 38 -15.93 38.14 -2.26
C SER A 38 -16.20 36.76 -1.66
N GLN A 39 -17.35 36.13 -1.95
CA GLN A 39 -17.76 34.83 -1.41
C GLN A 39 -17.57 33.70 -2.44
N LEU A 40 -17.21 34.05 -3.67
CA LEU A 40 -17.12 33.09 -4.77
C LEU A 40 -15.94 32.14 -4.58
N SER A 41 -14.79 32.61 -4.09
CA SER A 41 -13.62 31.76 -3.79
C SER A 41 -13.95 30.68 -2.78
N ASP A 42 -14.63 31.01 -1.68
CA ASP A 42 -14.99 30.07 -0.64
C ASP A 42 -15.97 29.00 -1.15
N LEU A 43 -16.92 29.41 -1.99
CA LEU A 43 -17.89 28.47 -2.60
C LEU A 43 -17.25 27.60 -3.69
N ASP A 44 -16.20 28.06 -4.34
CA ASP A 44 -15.43 27.25 -5.29
C ASP A 44 -14.64 26.15 -4.56
N GLU A 45 -14.06 26.45 -3.41
CA GLU A 45 -13.45 25.44 -2.54
C GLU A 45 -14.47 24.39 -2.08
N VAL A 46 -15.65 24.81 -1.61
CA VAL A 46 -16.73 23.91 -1.21
C VAL A 46 -17.19 23.02 -2.37
N PHE A 47 -17.23 23.56 -3.60
CA PHE A 47 -17.57 22.79 -4.80
C PHE A 47 -16.57 21.66 -5.05
N TRP A 48 -15.26 21.98 -5.01
CA TRP A 48 -14.22 20.99 -5.20
C TRP A 48 -14.16 19.97 -4.05
N PHE A 49 -14.35 20.41 -2.82
CA PHE A 49 -14.48 19.51 -1.67
C PHE A 49 -15.63 18.52 -1.84
N ALA A 50 -16.79 18.98 -2.34
CA ALA A 50 -17.92 18.11 -2.62
C ALA A 50 -17.61 17.10 -3.75
N CYS A 51 -16.90 17.52 -4.82
CA CYS A 51 -16.45 16.63 -5.89
C CYS A 51 -15.51 15.54 -5.38
N VAL A 52 -14.49 15.92 -4.60
CA VAL A 52 -13.55 14.97 -3.98
C VAL A 52 -14.29 14.04 -3.01
N GLY A 53 -15.14 14.58 -2.15
CA GLY A 53 -15.97 13.81 -1.22
C GLY A 53 -16.83 12.77 -1.93
N ALA A 54 -17.45 13.14 -3.03
CA ALA A 54 -18.30 12.24 -3.80
C ALA A 54 -17.50 11.14 -4.50
N LEU A 55 -16.48 11.52 -5.27
CA LEU A 55 -15.76 10.61 -6.18
C LEU A 55 -14.69 9.77 -5.48
N VAL A 56 -14.04 10.32 -4.45
CA VAL A 56 -12.93 9.65 -3.75
C VAL A 56 -13.38 8.95 -2.47
N ILE A 57 -14.40 9.46 -1.77
CA ILE A 57 -14.82 8.91 -0.47
C ILE A 57 -16.15 8.16 -0.59
N LEU A 58 -17.24 8.82 -0.99
CA LEU A 58 -18.59 8.25 -0.90
C LEU A 58 -18.79 7.06 -1.84
N VAL A 59 -18.41 7.19 -3.12
CA VAL A 59 -18.62 6.12 -4.10
C VAL A 59 -17.68 4.94 -3.87
N PRO A 60 -16.35 5.09 -3.68
CA PRO A 60 -15.47 3.99 -3.32
C PRO A 60 -15.84 3.32 -1.98
N GLY A 61 -16.32 4.10 -1.00
CA GLY A 61 -16.76 3.59 0.31
C GLY A 61 -17.84 2.51 0.23
N ARG A 62 -18.65 2.50 -0.82
CA ARG A 62 -19.65 1.43 -1.05
C ARG A 62 -19.02 0.06 -1.27
N SER A 63 -17.78 0.02 -1.77
CA SER A 63 -17.05 -1.23 -1.98
C SER A 63 -16.44 -1.81 -0.71
N PHE A 64 -16.63 -1.14 0.45
CA PHE A 64 -16.11 -1.53 1.76
C PHE A 64 -16.38 -3.00 2.15
N ASN A 65 -17.51 -3.56 1.70
CA ASN A 65 -17.90 -4.93 1.96
C ASN A 65 -17.96 -5.80 0.69
N ALA A 66 -17.42 -5.35 -0.42
CA ALA A 66 -17.59 -5.99 -1.73
C ALA A 66 -17.19 -7.47 -1.77
N LEU A 67 -16.09 -7.84 -1.13
CA LEU A 67 -15.60 -9.22 -1.04
C LEU A 67 -15.95 -9.89 0.29
N ALA A 68 -16.12 -9.12 1.37
CA ALA A 68 -16.37 -9.66 2.71
C ALA A 68 -17.65 -10.50 2.79
N GLY A 69 -18.69 -10.12 2.05
CA GLY A 69 -19.96 -10.87 1.99
C GLY A 69 -19.79 -12.25 1.35
N GLU A 70 -18.93 -12.35 0.32
CA GLU A 70 -18.67 -13.62 -0.38
C GLU A 70 -17.71 -14.50 0.41
N VAL A 71 -16.69 -13.91 1.03
CA VAL A 71 -15.69 -14.64 1.84
C VAL A 71 -16.32 -15.24 3.11
N ARG A 72 -17.34 -14.57 3.69
CA ARG A 72 -18.03 -15.05 4.91
C ARG A 72 -19.13 -16.05 4.61
N GLY A 73 -19.74 -15.98 3.43
CA GLY A 73 -20.77 -16.90 3.01
C GLY A 73 -20.19 -18.15 2.37
N ASP A 74 -20.86 -19.29 2.50
CA ASP A 74 -20.50 -20.54 1.81
C ASP A 74 -20.55 -20.41 0.27
N THR A 75 -21.02 -19.26 -0.22
CA THR A 75 -21.03 -18.90 -1.66
C THR A 75 -19.65 -18.81 -2.28
N PHE A 76 -18.59 -18.52 -1.49
CA PHE A 76 -17.21 -18.49 -2.00
C PHE A 76 -16.73 -19.89 -2.42
N GLN A 77 -17.14 -20.95 -1.71
CA GLN A 77 -16.84 -22.33 -2.09
C GLN A 77 -17.55 -22.71 -3.42
N LEU A 78 -18.79 -22.26 -3.61
CA LEU A 78 -19.54 -22.45 -4.85
C LEU A 78 -18.93 -21.68 -6.02
N LEU A 79 -18.43 -20.45 -5.79
CA LEU A 79 -17.69 -19.67 -6.77
C LEU A 79 -16.37 -20.36 -7.19
N GLN A 80 -15.68 -21.00 -6.25
CA GLN A 80 -14.48 -21.78 -6.54
C GLN A 80 -14.74 -22.99 -7.43
N LEU A 81 -15.92 -23.62 -7.34
CA LEU A 81 -16.31 -24.74 -8.22
C LEU A 81 -16.44 -24.31 -9.68
N THR A 82 -16.78 -23.04 -9.96
CA THR A 82 -16.84 -22.50 -11.34
C THR A 82 -15.47 -22.04 -11.87
N GLN A 83 -14.40 -22.24 -11.10
CA GLN A 83 -12.99 -21.96 -11.44
C GLN A 83 -12.67 -20.56 -12.00
N PRO A 84 -13.30 -19.43 -11.60
CA PRO A 84 -12.76 -18.13 -11.97
C PRO A 84 -11.47 -17.88 -11.16
N SER A 85 -10.43 -17.36 -11.82
CA SER A 85 -9.23 -16.93 -11.11
C SER A 85 -9.55 -15.81 -10.12
N SER A 86 -8.87 -15.78 -8.98
CA SER A 86 -9.03 -14.75 -7.93
C SER A 86 -8.91 -13.34 -8.51
N TRP A 87 -8.01 -13.16 -9.48
CA TRP A 87 -7.84 -11.92 -10.22
C TRP A 87 -9.12 -11.43 -10.92
N ARG A 88 -9.83 -12.34 -11.62
CA ARG A 88 -11.06 -11.99 -12.35
C ARG A 88 -12.18 -11.55 -11.42
N ILE A 89 -12.25 -12.11 -10.22
CA ILE A 89 -13.24 -11.73 -9.19
C ILE A 89 -12.97 -10.31 -8.73
N VAL A 90 -11.73 -9.99 -8.33
CA VAL A 90 -11.34 -8.68 -7.81
C VAL A 90 -11.50 -7.59 -8.87
N VAL A 91 -10.98 -7.81 -10.08
CA VAL A 91 -11.11 -6.88 -11.20
C VAL A 91 -12.56 -6.65 -11.58
N GLY A 92 -13.41 -7.71 -11.57
CA GLY A 92 -14.83 -7.59 -11.86
C GLY A 92 -15.56 -6.66 -10.88
N LYS A 93 -15.22 -6.71 -9.59
CA LYS A 93 -15.80 -5.83 -8.58
C LYS A 93 -15.28 -4.40 -8.67
N TRP A 94 -13.99 -4.26 -8.89
CA TRP A 94 -13.36 -2.96 -9.10
C TRP A 94 -13.93 -2.25 -10.33
N THR A 95 -14.06 -2.94 -11.47
CA THR A 95 -14.62 -2.35 -12.69
C THR A 95 -16.09 -1.95 -12.53
N ALA A 96 -16.86 -2.69 -11.73
CA ALA A 96 -18.22 -2.28 -11.38
C ALA A 96 -18.24 -0.98 -10.56
N THR A 97 -17.35 -0.86 -9.56
CA THR A 97 -17.21 0.37 -8.76
C THR A 97 -16.72 1.55 -9.61
N LEU A 98 -15.71 1.31 -10.47
CA LEU A 98 -15.20 2.32 -11.39
C LEU A 98 -16.30 2.85 -12.33
N ALA A 99 -17.17 1.98 -12.83
CA ALA A 99 -18.31 2.37 -13.64
C ALA A 99 -19.29 3.28 -12.87
N LEU A 100 -19.49 3.05 -11.56
CA LEU A 100 -20.30 3.92 -10.71
C LEU A 100 -19.63 5.30 -10.49
N ILE A 101 -18.31 5.34 -10.29
CA ILE A 101 -17.53 6.58 -10.18
C ILE A 101 -17.68 7.39 -11.47
N MET A 102 -17.49 6.75 -12.63
CA MET A 102 -17.66 7.37 -13.94
C MET A 102 -19.09 7.92 -14.15
N LEU A 103 -20.11 7.17 -13.70
CA LEU A 103 -21.50 7.61 -13.80
C LEU A 103 -21.73 8.88 -12.96
N VAL A 104 -21.18 8.95 -11.75
CA VAL A 104 -21.27 10.17 -10.92
C VAL A 104 -20.50 11.30 -11.56
N ALA A 105 -19.28 11.07 -12.06
CA ALA A 105 -18.48 12.09 -12.75
C ALA A 105 -19.19 12.67 -13.97
N ILE A 106 -19.85 11.84 -14.79
CA ILE A 106 -20.67 12.28 -15.91
C ILE A 106 -21.87 13.10 -15.41
N GLY A 107 -22.51 12.69 -14.31
CA GLY A 107 -23.59 13.45 -13.67
C GLY A 107 -23.17 14.82 -13.15
N LEU A 108 -21.88 15.04 -12.87
CA LEU A 108 -21.35 16.34 -12.45
C LEU A 108 -21.11 17.31 -13.61
N LEU A 109 -20.95 16.83 -14.85
CA LEU A 109 -20.62 17.68 -16.02
C LEU A 109 -21.54 18.89 -16.20
N PRO A 110 -22.87 18.81 -16.01
CA PRO A 110 -23.72 19.99 -16.15
C PRO A 110 -23.34 21.15 -15.24
N PHE A 111 -22.85 20.85 -14.01
CA PHE A 111 -22.42 21.89 -13.07
C PHE A 111 -21.11 22.57 -13.51
N PHE A 112 -20.20 21.85 -14.14
CA PHE A 112 -18.96 22.40 -14.73
C PHE A 112 -19.28 23.31 -15.92
N VAL A 113 -20.20 22.88 -16.77
CA VAL A 113 -20.68 23.70 -17.90
C VAL A 113 -21.34 24.99 -17.38
N PHE A 114 -22.12 24.89 -16.31
CA PHE A 114 -22.73 26.07 -15.69
C PHE A 114 -21.67 27.03 -15.14
N ARG A 115 -20.64 26.54 -14.44
CA ARG A 115 -19.53 27.36 -13.93
C ARG A 115 -18.79 28.09 -15.06
N TYR A 116 -18.53 27.40 -16.16
CA TYR A 116 -17.93 28.01 -17.35
C TYR A 116 -18.78 29.18 -17.90
N PHE A 117 -20.10 29.01 -18.03
CA PHE A 117 -20.97 30.09 -18.52
C PHE A 117 -21.11 31.28 -17.55
N ARG A 118 -20.90 31.04 -16.26
CA ARG A 118 -20.86 32.15 -15.29
C ARG A 118 -19.63 33.05 -15.50
N GLY A 119 -18.58 32.53 -16.09
CA GLY A 119 -17.32 33.24 -16.33
C GLY A 119 -16.29 33.06 -15.21
N GLY A 120 -15.05 33.46 -15.48
CA GLY A 120 -13.93 33.42 -14.52
C GLY A 120 -13.14 32.11 -14.50
N VAL A 121 -13.67 31.00 -15.06
CA VAL A 121 -12.99 29.70 -15.08
C VAL A 121 -12.93 29.10 -16.49
N GLY A 122 -11.82 28.45 -16.80
CA GLY A 122 -11.65 27.72 -18.06
C GLY A 122 -12.27 26.32 -17.99
N LEU A 123 -13.07 25.95 -18.99
CA LEU A 123 -13.72 24.63 -19.03
C LEU A 123 -12.68 23.48 -19.08
N VAL A 124 -11.62 23.63 -19.88
CA VAL A 124 -10.61 22.58 -20.08
C VAL A 124 -9.83 22.26 -18.78
N PRO A 125 -9.28 23.24 -18.06
CA PRO A 125 -8.63 22.98 -16.76
C PRO A 125 -9.56 22.26 -15.77
N GLU A 126 -10.82 22.70 -15.64
CA GLU A 126 -11.77 22.05 -14.73
C GLU A 126 -12.10 20.62 -15.12
N LEU A 127 -12.23 20.32 -16.41
CA LEU A 127 -12.44 18.94 -16.87
C LEU A 127 -11.21 18.05 -16.63
N VAL A 128 -10.01 18.61 -16.75
CA VAL A 128 -8.77 17.90 -16.42
C VAL A 128 -8.72 17.59 -14.93
N GLN A 129 -9.04 18.54 -14.05
CA GLN A 129 -9.13 18.32 -12.61
C GLN A 129 -10.17 17.25 -12.26
N LEU A 130 -11.36 17.31 -12.87
CA LEU A 130 -12.38 16.27 -12.69
C LEU A 130 -11.87 14.88 -13.12
N ALA A 131 -11.13 14.80 -14.22
CA ALA A 131 -10.55 13.54 -14.70
C ALA A 131 -9.51 13.00 -13.72
N ILE A 132 -8.65 13.86 -13.15
CA ILE A 132 -7.66 13.50 -12.13
C ILE A 132 -8.38 12.97 -10.88
N ILE A 133 -9.37 13.68 -10.34
CA ILE A 133 -10.14 13.27 -9.16
C ILE A 133 -10.83 11.92 -9.41
N THR A 134 -11.40 11.73 -10.60
CA THR A 134 -12.04 10.48 -11.03
C THR A 134 -11.02 9.33 -11.07
N GLY A 135 -9.83 9.58 -11.59
CA GLY A 135 -8.73 8.59 -11.61
C GLY A 135 -8.30 8.16 -10.20
N ILE A 136 -8.16 9.14 -9.29
CA ILE A 136 -7.83 8.87 -7.89
C ILE A 136 -8.94 8.10 -7.20
N GLY A 137 -10.20 8.47 -7.43
CA GLY A 137 -11.35 7.69 -6.98
C GLY A 137 -11.28 6.22 -7.43
N GLY A 138 -10.83 5.98 -8.66
CA GLY A 138 -10.57 4.64 -9.19
C GLY A 138 -9.48 3.87 -8.44
N ILE A 139 -8.39 4.55 -8.04
CA ILE A 139 -7.31 3.96 -7.24
C ILE A 139 -7.80 3.66 -5.81
N VAL A 140 -8.49 4.61 -5.17
CA VAL A 140 -9.09 4.40 -3.85
C VAL A 140 -10.09 3.25 -3.87
N ALA A 141 -10.89 3.13 -4.93
CA ALA A 141 -11.77 1.99 -5.14
C ALA A 141 -11.01 0.66 -5.25
N ALA A 142 -9.84 0.63 -5.91
CA ALA A 142 -9.01 -0.56 -5.98
C ALA A 142 -8.54 -1.01 -4.59
N PHE A 143 -8.08 -0.08 -3.75
CA PHE A 143 -7.72 -0.36 -2.36
C PHE A 143 -8.92 -0.79 -1.52
N THR A 144 -10.05 -0.09 -1.65
CA THR A 144 -11.26 -0.42 -0.89
C THR A 144 -11.75 -1.83 -1.20
N VAL A 145 -11.73 -2.22 -2.48
CA VAL A 145 -12.05 -3.59 -2.91
C VAL A 145 -11.01 -4.57 -2.37
N ALA A 146 -9.71 -4.27 -2.46
CA ALA A 146 -8.66 -5.15 -1.97
C ALA A 146 -8.78 -5.43 -0.47
N PHE A 147 -8.93 -4.38 0.34
CA PHE A 147 -9.08 -4.50 1.80
C PHE A 147 -10.42 -5.09 2.22
N SER A 148 -11.47 -5.01 1.37
CA SER A 148 -12.76 -5.64 1.65
C SER A 148 -12.68 -7.16 1.79
N ALA A 149 -11.62 -7.79 1.29
CA ALA A 149 -11.35 -9.23 1.47
C ALA A 149 -10.98 -9.62 2.90
N HIS A 150 -10.51 -8.67 3.72
CA HIS A 150 -10.14 -8.94 5.10
C HIS A 150 -11.37 -9.12 5.99
N GLN A 151 -11.37 -10.17 6.84
CA GLN A 151 -12.48 -10.45 7.74
C GLN A 151 -12.61 -9.43 8.88
N ALA A 152 -11.48 -8.88 9.35
CA ALA A 152 -11.45 -7.89 10.43
C ALA A 152 -12.01 -6.54 9.96
N VAL A 153 -13.09 -6.09 10.59
CA VAL A 153 -13.72 -4.79 10.28
C VAL A 153 -12.72 -3.64 10.52
N LEU A 154 -11.94 -3.71 11.60
CA LEU A 154 -10.93 -2.71 11.94
C LEU A 154 -9.95 -2.46 10.79
N VAL A 155 -9.45 -3.52 10.14
CA VAL A 155 -8.52 -3.40 9.00
C VAL A 155 -9.16 -2.63 7.86
N ARG A 156 -10.41 -2.94 7.55
CA ARG A 156 -11.16 -2.27 6.47
C ARG A 156 -11.43 -0.80 6.77
N VAL A 157 -11.83 -0.49 8.02
CA VAL A 157 -12.08 0.88 8.46
C VAL A 157 -10.79 1.69 8.41
N LEU A 158 -9.69 1.19 8.99
CA LEU A 158 -8.40 1.88 8.99
C LEU A 158 -7.88 2.10 7.57
N ALA A 159 -7.94 1.08 6.72
CA ALA A 159 -7.51 1.21 5.32
C ALA A 159 -8.36 2.26 4.57
N PHE A 160 -9.66 2.28 4.78
CA PHE A 160 -10.54 3.27 4.17
C PHE A 160 -10.28 4.69 4.68
N LEU A 161 -10.08 4.86 5.99
CA LEU A 161 -9.74 6.16 6.57
C LEU A 161 -8.39 6.68 6.05
N MET A 162 -7.35 5.83 6.06
CA MET A 162 -6.01 6.24 5.63
C MET A 162 -5.97 6.56 4.13
N ILE A 163 -6.57 5.75 3.30
CA ILE A 163 -6.45 5.86 1.84
C ILE A 163 -7.57 6.72 1.27
N GLY A 164 -8.82 6.52 1.70
CA GLY A 164 -9.97 7.28 1.21
C GLY A 164 -10.00 8.69 1.75
N VAL A 165 -10.02 8.84 3.06
CA VAL A 165 -10.10 10.16 3.69
C VAL A 165 -8.76 10.87 3.60
N GLY A 166 -7.65 10.21 3.98
CA GLY A 166 -6.30 10.78 3.92
C GLY A 166 -5.89 11.16 2.51
N GLY A 167 -6.09 10.27 1.53
CA GLY A 167 -5.83 10.55 0.12
C GLY A 167 -6.73 11.66 -0.45
N GLY A 168 -7.99 11.70 -0.03
CA GLY A 168 -8.94 12.76 -0.40
C GLY A 168 -8.52 14.13 0.13
N LEU A 169 -8.09 14.22 1.40
CA LEU A 169 -7.62 15.46 2.00
C LEU A 169 -6.31 15.96 1.37
N LEU A 170 -5.37 15.06 1.09
CA LEU A 170 -4.14 15.41 0.39
C LEU A 170 -4.43 15.97 -1.01
N MET A 171 -5.36 15.35 -1.74
CA MET A 171 -5.78 15.83 -3.05
C MET A 171 -6.45 17.18 -2.98
N PHE A 172 -7.32 17.37 -2.00
CA PHE A 172 -7.97 18.64 -1.79
C PHE A 172 -6.95 19.76 -1.50
N GLY A 173 -5.96 19.48 -0.65
CA GLY A 173 -4.85 20.40 -0.40
C GLY A 173 -4.06 20.74 -1.66
N MET A 174 -3.74 19.72 -2.50
CA MET A 174 -3.03 19.95 -3.78
C MET A 174 -3.84 20.79 -4.77
N ILE A 175 -5.17 20.67 -4.77
CA ILE A 175 -6.05 21.46 -5.65
C ILE A 175 -6.07 22.93 -5.19
N LEU A 176 -6.12 23.17 -3.86
CA LEU A 176 -6.14 24.52 -3.30
C LEU A 176 -4.80 25.25 -3.50
N ASP A 177 -3.69 24.53 -3.37
CA ASP A 177 -2.33 25.10 -3.39
C ASP A 177 -1.81 25.36 -4.82
N GLU A 178 -2.64 25.18 -5.84
CA GLU A 178 -2.24 25.30 -7.25
C GLU A 178 -0.94 24.55 -7.62
N MET A 179 -0.47 23.63 -6.77
CA MET A 179 0.75 22.84 -6.98
C MET A 179 0.77 22.15 -8.36
N THR A 180 -0.42 21.87 -8.93
CA THR A 180 -0.53 21.26 -10.25
C THR A 180 -0.02 22.13 -11.39
N THR A 181 0.08 23.46 -11.18
CA THR A 181 0.54 24.41 -12.21
C THR A 181 2.06 24.48 -12.32
N GLN A 182 2.77 24.08 -11.28
CA GLN A 182 4.23 24.12 -11.21
C GLN A 182 4.90 22.79 -11.64
N LEU A 183 4.11 21.71 -11.75
CA LEU A 183 4.64 20.40 -12.12
C LEU A 183 5.07 20.35 -13.59
N THR A 184 6.28 19.87 -13.84
CA THR A 184 6.74 19.58 -15.20
C THR A 184 5.99 18.39 -15.82
N LEU A 185 5.88 18.35 -17.14
CA LEU A 185 5.23 17.24 -17.85
C LEU A 185 5.81 15.86 -17.50
N PRO A 186 7.14 15.67 -17.37
CA PRO A 186 7.72 14.42 -16.90
C PRO A 186 7.26 14.02 -15.49
N SER A 187 7.19 14.97 -14.54
CA SER A 187 6.76 14.71 -13.18
C SER A 187 5.30 14.27 -13.13
N ILE A 188 4.42 14.95 -13.87
CA ILE A 188 3.01 14.54 -13.99
C ILE A 188 2.89 13.11 -14.56
N ALA A 189 3.65 12.81 -15.62
CA ALA A 189 3.64 11.48 -16.24
C ALA A 189 4.11 10.40 -15.26
N MET A 190 5.17 10.65 -14.48
CA MET A 190 5.70 9.71 -13.51
C MET A 190 4.76 9.48 -12.33
N ILE A 191 4.17 10.55 -11.78
CA ILE A 191 3.17 10.45 -10.70
C ILE A 191 1.94 9.68 -11.20
N SER A 192 1.44 9.98 -12.39
CA SER A 192 0.29 9.31 -12.98
C SER A 192 0.56 7.83 -13.24
N LEU A 193 1.74 7.49 -13.77
CA LEU A 193 2.17 6.11 -13.98
C LEU A 193 2.28 5.36 -12.65
N GLY A 194 2.93 5.95 -11.66
CA GLY A 194 3.07 5.37 -10.32
C GLY A 194 1.72 5.18 -9.63
N ALA A 195 0.80 6.14 -9.75
CA ALA A 195 -0.55 6.04 -9.23
C ALA A 195 -1.35 4.90 -9.90
N CYS A 196 -1.24 4.73 -11.22
CA CYS A 196 -1.81 3.60 -11.95
C CYS A 196 -1.21 2.26 -11.48
N CYS A 197 0.12 2.23 -11.30
CA CYS A 197 0.81 1.06 -10.76
C CYS A 197 0.36 0.73 -9.34
N LEU A 198 0.14 1.74 -8.50
CA LEU A 198 -0.38 1.58 -7.15
C LEU A 198 -1.79 0.98 -7.14
N GLY A 199 -2.68 1.46 -8.02
CA GLY A 199 -4.01 0.88 -8.20
C GLY A 199 -3.98 -0.58 -8.65
N LEU A 200 -3.12 -0.91 -9.63
CA LEU A 200 -2.91 -2.28 -10.08
C LEU A 200 -2.34 -3.17 -8.96
N TYR A 201 -1.39 -2.65 -8.18
CA TYR A 201 -0.84 -3.35 -7.02
C TYR A 201 -1.92 -3.65 -5.97
N ALA A 202 -2.80 -2.68 -5.68
CA ALA A 202 -3.92 -2.89 -4.78
C ALA A 202 -4.84 -4.03 -5.25
N LEU A 203 -5.15 -4.12 -6.54
CA LEU A 203 -5.93 -5.23 -7.10
C LEU A 203 -5.20 -6.58 -6.95
N LEU A 204 -3.87 -6.60 -7.12
CA LEU A 204 -3.05 -7.79 -6.88
C LEU A 204 -3.02 -8.21 -5.40
N MET A 205 -3.00 -7.23 -4.45
CA MET A 205 -3.16 -7.50 -3.02
C MET A 205 -4.52 -8.17 -2.76
N GLY A 206 -5.61 -7.61 -3.28
CA GLY A 206 -6.95 -8.18 -3.15
C GLY A 206 -7.04 -9.60 -3.72
N ALA A 207 -6.48 -9.83 -4.90
CA ALA A 207 -6.42 -11.16 -5.51
C ALA A 207 -5.60 -12.14 -4.65
N GLY A 208 -4.47 -11.69 -4.11
CA GLY A 208 -3.63 -12.49 -3.20
C GLY A 208 -4.33 -12.88 -1.90
N THR A 209 -5.21 -12.02 -1.35
CA THR A 209 -5.95 -12.33 -0.10
C THR A 209 -7.01 -13.40 -0.27
N ILE A 210 -7.69 -13.44 -1.44
CA ILE A 210 -8.72 -14.44 -1.76
C ILE A 210 -8.18 -15.63 -2.55
N ALA A 211 -6.88 -15.65 -2.87
CA ALA A 211 -6.25 -16.69 -3.67
C ALA A 211 -6.40 -18.07 -3.04
N VAL A 212 -6.73 -19.05 -3.86
CA VAL A 212 -6.73 -20.45 -3.46
C VAL A 212 -5.29 -20.96 -3.34
N GLY A 213 -5.07 -22.00 -2.54
CA GLY A 213 -3.75 -22.49 -2.13
C GLY A 213 -2.72 -22.78 -3.23
N ASP A 214 -3.13 -22.79 -4.52
CA ASP A 214 -2.25 -23.04 -5.67
C ASP A 214 -1.85 -21.78 -6.44
N GLU A 215 -2.44 -20.62 -6.16
CA GLU A 215 -2.14 -19.36 -6.80
C GLU A 215 -1.10 -18.57 -5.98
N ASN A 216 0.03 -18.23 -6.59
CA ASN A 216 1.09 -17.43 -5.95
C ASN A 216 1.13 -16.02 -6.54
N TYR A 217 0.42 -15.09 -5.91
CA TYR A 217 0.47 -13.67 -6.27
C TYR A 217 1.66 -12.95 -5.64
N SER A 218 2.26 -13.48 -4.58
CA SER A 218 3.34 -12.82 -3.83
C SER A 218 4.57 -12.60 -4.68
N ALA A 219 4.98 -13.61 -5.46
CA ALA A 219 6.11 -13.50 -6.37
C ALA A 219 5.87 -12.39 -7.40
N PHE A 220 4.67 -12.37 -8.00
CA PHE A 220 4.32 -11.37 -9.00
C PHE A 220 4.24 -9.96 -8.40
N LYS A 221 3.60 -9.79 -7.23
CA LYS A 221 3.53 -8.51 -6.52
C LYS A 221 4.91 -7.93 -6.25
N ARG A 222 5.85 -8.74 -5.75
CA ARG A 222 7.21 -8.30 -5.40
C ARG A 222 8.03 -7.92 -6.62
N ILE A 223 7.98 -8.72 -7.69
CA ILE A 223 8.64 -8.38 -8.96
C ILE A 223 8.07 -7.07 -9.50
N PHE A 224 6.75 -6.94 -9.51
CA PHE A 224 6.07 -5.74 -9.97
C PHE A 224 6.47 -4.51 -9.14
N ALA A 225 6.42 -4.60 -7.81
CA ALA A 225 6.83 -3.53 -6.90
C ALA A 225 8.28 -3.10 -7.13
N MET A 226 9.20 -4.07 -7.25
CA MET A 226 10.62 -3.78 -7.52
C MET A 226 10.81 -3.10 -8.87
N SER A 227 10.10 -3.53 -9.91
CA SER A 227 10.22 -2.90 -11.23
C SER A 227 9.70 -1.46 -11.21
N VAL A 228 8.61 -1.17 -10.49
CA VAL A 228 8.06 0.18 -10.35
C VAL A 228 9.04 1.08 -9.59
N ILE A 229 9.52 0.66 -8.40
CA ILE A 229 10.49 1.43 -7.60
C ILE A 229 11.78 1.67 -8.38
N ALA A 230 12.31 0.63 -9.05
CA ALA A 230 13.52 0.76 -9.84
C ALA A 230 13.33 1.72 -11.03
N THR A 231 12.17 1.69 -11.70
CA THR A 231 11.87 2.61 -12.81
C THR A 231 11.83 4.06 -12.31
N ILE A 232 11.14 4.32 -11.20
CA ILE A 232 11.07 5.68 -10.62
C ILE A 232 12.47 6.12 -10.19
N ALA A 233 13.25 5.26 -9.53
CA ALA A 233 14.61 5.55 -9.14
C ALA A 233 15.48 5.91 -10.35
N VAL A 234 15.48 5.09 -11.41
CA VAL A 234 16.30 5.32 -12.62
C VAL A 234 15.86 6.59 -13.34
N VAL A 235 14.56 6.86 -13.46
CA VAL A 235 14.06 8.06 -14.15
C VAL A 235 14.30 9.32 -13.30
N GLY A 236 14.10 9.23 -11.98
CA GLY A 236 14.42 10.33 -11.06
C GLY A 236 15.91 10.69 -11.02
N LEU A 237 16.78 9.74 -11.42
CA LEU A 237 18.24 9.87 -11.49
C LEU A 237 18.74 10.57 -12.75
N TYR A 238 17.89 10.80 -13.73
CA TYR A 238 18.31 11.44 -14.98
C TYR A 238 18.18 12.96 -14.85
N PRO A 239 19.29 13.68 -14.63
CA PRO A 239 19.28 15.14 -14.39
C PRO A 239 18.67 15.92 -15.57
N ASP A 240 18.84 15.40 -16.79
CA ASP A 240 18.32 16.04 -18.00
C ASP A 240 16.77 15.98 -18.10
N TRP A 241 16.12 15.09 -17.36
CA TRP A 241 14.66 14.94 -17.40
C TRP A 241 13.95 15.76 -16.33
N ASN A 242 14.65 16.10 -15.26
CA ASN A 242 14.04 16.82 -14.13
C ASN A 242 15.08 17.76 -13.48
N PRO A 243 15.37 18.92 -14.13
CA PRO A 243 16.39 19.85 -13.64
C PRO A 243 15.96 20.60 -12.36
N ASP A 244 14.65 20.59 -12.01
CA ASP A 244 14.14 21.35 -10.87
C ASP A 244 14.20 20.49 -9.60
N SER A 245 14.90 21.00 -8.59
CA SER A 245 15.08 20.33 -7.29
C SER A 245 13.73 20.04 -6.58
N GLU A 246 12.77 20.95 -6.65
CA GLU A 246 11.44 20.76 -6.03
C GLU A 246 10.69 19.55 -6.59
N ASN A 247 10.72 19.38 -7.92
CA ASN A 247 10.12 18.23 -8.58
C ASN A 247 10.80 16.91 -8.23
N GLN A 248 12.13 16.92 -8.00
CA GLN A 248 12.87 15.75 -7.56
C GLN A 248 12.46 15.32 -6.14
N HIS A 249 12.32 16.26 -5.21
CA HIS A 249 11.85 15.96 -3.84
C HIS A 249 10.43 15.41 -3.82
N LEU A 250 9.53 15.92 -4.65
CA LEU A 250 8.17 15.43 -4.78
C LEU A 250 8.14 13.99 -5.32
N LEU A 251 8.97 13.69 -6.32
CA LEU A 251 9.10 12.35 -6.91
C LEU A 251 9.69 11.36 -5.90
N LEU A 252 10.65 11.79 -5.09
CA LEU A 252 11.22 11.01 -4.00
C LEU A 252 10.18 10.71 -2.93
N GLY A 253 9.42 11.71 -2.48
CA GLY A 253 8.33 11.52 -1.51
C GLY A 253 7.28 10.53 -2.02
N PHE A 254 6.94 10.61 -3.30
CA PHE A 254 6.05 9.66 -3.95
C PHE A 254 6.65 8.24 -3.99
N GLN A 255 7.93 8.09 -4.32
CA GLN A 255 8.63 6.79 -4.29
C GLN A 255 8.65 6.18 -2.90
N ILE A 256 8.92 6.98 -1.85
CA ILE A 256 8.90 6.54 -0.46
C ILE A 256 7.49 6.05 -0.08
N GLY A 257 6.46 6.80 -0.47
CA GLY A 257 5.07 6.40 -0.23
C GLY A 257 4.69 5.08 -0.91
N LEU A 258 5.09 4.87 -2.16
CA LEU A 258 4.92 3.59 -2.86
C LEU A 258 5.66 2.45 -2.16
N ALA A 259 6.93 2.68 -1.79
CA ALA A 259 7.73 1.71 -1.08
C ALA A 259 7.10 1.32 0.26
N ALA A 260 6.54 2.28 1.00
CA ALA A 260 5.83 2.04 2.25
C ALA A 260 4.61 1.10 2.06
N VAL A 261 3.79 1.33 1.03
CA VAL A 261 2.64 0.47 0.72
C VAL A 261 3.09 -0.95 0.35
N PHE A 262 4.11 -1.08 -0.49
CA PHE A 262 4.64 -2.38 -0.90
C PHE A 262 5.26 -3.16 0.26
N LEU A 263 5.96 -2.46 1.16
CA LEU A 263 6.51 -3.05 2.38
C LEU A 263 5.41 -3.49 3.33
N PHE A 264 4.40 -2.64 3.57
CA PHE A 264 3.26 -2.98 4.41
C PHE A 264 2.61 -4.30 3.95
N ASP A 265 2.28 -4.42 2.66
CA ASP A 265 1.69 -5.66 2.12
C ASP A 265 2.63 -6.86 2.31
N SER A 266 3.92 -6.70 2.00
CA SER A 266 4.88 -7.80 2.05
C SER A 266 5.13 -8.33 3.47
N VAL A 267 5.15 -7.45 4.49
CA VAL A 267 5.37 -7.85 5.90
C VAL A 267 4.10 -8.30 6.60
N THR A 268 2.93 -7.95 6.09
CA THR A 268 1.64 -8.40 6.64
C THR A 268 1.09 -9.65 5.97
N GLU A 269 1.77 -10.16 4.93
CA GLU A 269 1.31 -11.31 4.17
C GLU A 269 1.33 -12.61 5.00
N ALA A 270 0.20 -13.34 5.00
CA ALA A 270 0.10 -14.61 5.69
C ALA A 270 0.95 -15.69 5.01
N PRO A 271 1.71 -16.51 5.75
CA PRO A 271 2.49 -17.60 5.18
C PRO A 271 1.58 -18.70 4.63
N ARG A 272 1.73 -19.01 3.35
CA ARG A 272 0.97 -20.06 2.66
C ARG A 272 1.93 -20.99 1.90
N TYR A 273 2.08 -22.21 2.37
CA TYR A 273 2.97 -23.21 1.79
C TYR A 273 2.19 -24.39 1.22
N GLY A 274 1.25 -24.11 0.30
CA GLY A 274 0.51 -25.16 -0.39
C GLY A 274 1.41 -26.00 -1.31
N LYS A 275 1.16 -27.32 -1.41
CA LYS A 275 1.91 -28.22 -2.31
C LYS A 275 1.93 -27.70 -3.76
N GLY A 276 0.84 -27.11 -4.25
CA GLY A 276 0.76 -26.54 -5.60
C GLY A 276 1.72 -25.38 -5.83
N ILE A 277 1.90 -24.48 -4.86
CA ILE A 277 2.85 -23.37 -4.93
C ILE A 277 4.28 -23.91 -4.98
N VAL A 278 4.62 -24.84 -4.07
CA VAL A 278 5.95 -25.46 -4.02
C VAL A 278 6.27 -26.16 -5.34
N THR A 279 5.34 -26.94 -5.88
CA THR A 279 5.51 -27.64 -7.16
C THR A 279 5.75 -26.68 -8.33
N LYS A 280 4.98 -25.59 -8.41
CA LYS A 280 5.17 -24.56 -9.45
C LYS A 280 6.54 -23.88 -9.32
N MET A 281 6.97 -23.56 -8.10
CA MET A 281 8.27 -22.94 -7.83
C MET A 281 9.45 -23.86 -8.17
N LEU A 282 9.35 -25.14 -7.88
CA LEU A 282 10.39 -26.12 -8.21
C LEU A 282 10.52 -26.38 -9.73
N ARG A 283 9.48 -26.09 -10.53
CA ARG A 283 9.53 -26.19 -12.00
C ARG A 283 10.36 -25.06 -12.64
N VAL A 284 10.47 -23.90 -12.02
CA VAL A 284 11.22 -22.77 -12.56
C VAL A 284 12.72 -22.98 -12.31
N ARG A 285 13.51 -23.20 -13.39
CA ARG A 285 14.95 -23.55 -13.31
C ARG A 285 15.78 -22.54 -12.52
N VAL A 286 15.54 -21.22 -12.70
CA VAL A 286 16.28 -20.15 -12.02
C VAL A 286 16.00 -20.19 -10.53
N VAL A 287 14.72 -20.26 -10.16
CA VAL A 287 14.28 -20.34 -8.77
C VAL A 287 14.79 -21.63 -8.10
N ARG A 288 14.94 -22.73 -8.86
CA ARG A 288 15.49 -23.99 -8.34
C ARG A 288 16.99 -23.92 -8.02
N ARG A 289 17.76 -23.14 -8.79
CA ARG A 289 19.23 -23.06 -8.62
C ARG A 289 19.64 -22.12 -7.49
N VAL A 290 18.95 -21.02 -7.29
CA VAL A 290 19.30 -20.01 -6.29
C VAL A 290 18.39 -20.11 -5.08
N ALA A 291 18.91 -20.66 -3.97
CA ALA A 291 18.14 -20.89 -2.75
C ALA A 291 17.53 -19.59 -2.18
N LEU A 292 18.24 -18.47 -2.30
CA LEU A 292 17.81 -17.17 -1.82
C LEU A 292 16.61 -16.64 -2.60
N LEU A 293 16.60 -16.78 -3.94
CA LEU A 293 15.46 -16.41 -4.78
C LEU A 293 14.22 -17.26 -4.46
N ARG A 294 14.39 -18.54 -4.11
CA ARG A 294 13.28 -19.39 -3.68
C ARG A 294 12.57 -18.80 -2.46
N VAL A 295 13.35 -18.50 -1.41
CA VAL A 295 12.80 -17.94 -0.17
C VAL A 295 12.10 -16.60 -0.46
N TRP A 296 12.62 -15.81 -1.37
CA TRP A 296 12.09 -14.49 -1.70
C TRP A 296 10.72 -14.53 -2.39
N PHE A 297 10.46 -15.57 -3.20
CA PHE A 297 9.21 -15.71 -3.96
C PHE A 297 8.10 -16.48 -3.25
N TYR A 298 8.37 -17.04 -2.06
CA TYR A 298 7.32 -17.66 -1.28
C TYR A 298 6.38 -16.64 -0.64
N PRO A 299 5.06 -16.92 -0.58
CA PRO A 299 4.13 -16.06 0.15
C PRO A 299 4.40 -16.08 1.64
N GLY A 300 4.36 -14.91 2.26
CA GLY A 300 4.45 -14.77 3.69
C GLY A 300 5.44 -13.69 4.15
N TRP A 301 5.24 -13.26 5.39
CA TRP A 301 6.04 -12.22 6.03
C TRP A 301 7.54 -12.55 6.07
N GLN A 302 7.92 -13.84 6.17
CA GLN A 302 9.32 -14.27 6.24
C GLN A 302 10.12 -13.89 4.99
N SER A 303 9.50 -13.96 3.84
CA SER A 303 10.08 -13.53 2.58
C SER A 303 9.88 -12.02 2.36
N GLY A 304 8.86 -11.43 2.99
CA GLY A 304 8.61 -9.99 3.00
C GLY A 304 9.76 -9.19 3.59
N HIS A 305 10.41 -9.69 4.65
CA HIS A 305 11.59 -9.00 5.23
C HIS A 305 12.78 -8.96 4.28
N LEU A 306 13.00 -10.02 3.50
CA LEU A 306 14.06 -10.03 2.49
C LEU A 306 13.76 -9.04 1.36
N PHE A 307 12.49 -8.72 1.13
CA PHE A 307 12.07 -7.69 0.19
C PHE A 307 12.36 -6.26 0.70
N PHE A 308 12.40 -6.07 2.01
CA PHE A 308 12.75 -4.80 2.64
C PHE A 308 14.13 -4.28 2.19
N LEU A 309 15.14 -5.15 2.17
CA LEU A 309 16.52 -4.75 1.87
C LEU A 309 16.68 -4.06 0.49
N PRO A 310 16.27 -4.67 -0.63
CA PRO A 310 16.42 -4.03 -1.92
C PRO A 310 15.54 -2.77 -2.09
N VAL A 311 14.38 -2.70 -1.42
CA VAL A 311 13.54 -1.49 -1.43
C VAL A 311 14.26 -0.34 -0.75
N VAL A 312 14.81 -0.56 0.45
CA VAL A 312 15.61 0.43 1.18
C VAL A 312 16.83 0.85 0.37
N MET A 313 17.58 -0.12 -0.19
CA MET A 313 18.76 0.19 -1.01
C MET A 313 18.43 1.04 -2.22
N LEU A 314 17.34 0.76 -2.94
CA LEU A 314 16.91 1.57 -4.09
C LEU A 314 16.48 2.98 -3.65
N THR A 315 15.83 3.11 -2.50
CA THR A 315 15.44 4.42 -1.97
C THR A 315 16.66 5.23 -1.54
N LEU A 316 17.64 4.60 -0.87
CA LEU A 316 18.89 5.27 -0.50
C LEU A 316 19.72 5.68 -1.73
N ILE A 317 19.75 4.85 -2.77
CA ILE A 317 20.41 5.21 -4.04
C ILE A 317 19.72 6.43 -4.66
N ALA A 318 18.38 6.47 -4.67
CA ALA A 318 17.63 7.62 -5.16
C ALA A 318 17.95 8.89 -4.36
N LEU A 319 17.99 8.81 -3.03
CA LEU A 319 18.39 9.92 -2.13
C LEU A 319 19.79 10.43 -2.44
N TYR A 320 20.75 9.53 -2.58
CA TYR A 320 22.14 9.88 -2.89
C TYR A 320 22.25 10.64 -4.21
N GLN A 321 21.52 10.23 -5.23
CA GLN A 321 21.65 10.82 -6.56
C GLN A 321 20.95 12.18 -6.68
N ILE A 322 19.95 12.47 -5.86
CA ILE A 322 19.31 13.80 -5.81
C ILE A 322 20.19 14.81 -5.05
N GLY A 323 21.35 14.39 -4.48
CA GLY A 323 22.19 15.24 -3.64
C GLY A 323 21.55 15.58 -2.29
N ALA A 324 20.44 14.93 -1.95
CA ALA A 324 19.72 15.17 -0.70
C ALA A 324 20.58 14.78 0.54
N LEU A 325 21.59 13.95 0.34
CA LEU A 325 22.51 13.52 1.41
C LEU A 325 23.62 14.54 1.68
N ASP A 326 23.90 15.46 0.75
CA ASP A 326 24.95 16.46 0.92
C ASP A 326 24.50 17.63 1.81
N HIS A 327 23.19 17.76 2.03
CA HIS A 327 22.60 18.89 2.75
C HIS A 327 21.99 18.52 4.12
N ASP A 328 21.59 17.26 4.32
CA ASP A 328 20.89 16.83 5.53
C ASP A 328 21.08 15.35 5.87
N ASP A 329 22.00 15.08 6.80
CA ASP A 329 22.25 13.71 7.31
C ASP A 329 21.00 13.11 8.00
N SER A 330 20.06 13.94 8.50
CA SER A 330 18.87 13.50 9.20
C SER A 330 17.91 12.76 8.29
N LEU A 331 17.88 13.10 6.99
CA LEU A 331 16.97 12.51 6.02
C LEU A 331 17.18 10.99 5.85
N ILE A 332 18.43 10.51 5.96
CA ILE A 332 18.72 9.07 5.92
C ILE A 332 18.07 8.37 7.11
N TYR A 333 18.26 8.94 8.30
CA TYR A 333 17.69 8.38 9.52
C TYR A 333 16.15 8.38 9.47
N ASN A 334 15.55 9.47 8.98
CA ASN A 334 14.11 9.60 8.80
C ASN A 334 13.54 8.51 7.88
N VAL A 335 14.17 8.24 6.76
CA VAL A 335 13.75 7.18 5.82
C VAL A 335 13.94 5.80 6.45
N LEU A 336 15.09 5.53 7.09
CA LEU A 336 15.36 4.24 7.73
C LEU A 336 14.39 3.98 8.90
N LEU A 337 14.15 4.95 9.76
CA LEU A 337 13.22 4.84 10.88
C LEU A 337 11.76 4.76 10.39
N GLY A 338 11.40 5.49 9.35
CA GLY A 338 10.09 5.39 8.71
C GLY A 338 9.81 3.97 8.20
N PHE A 339 10.73 3.37 7.45
CA PHE A 339 10.59 1.99 7.00
C PHE A 339 10.66 0.98 8.15
N ALA A 340 11.52 1.20 9.14
CA ALA A 340 11.58 0.36 10.33
C ALA A 340 10.27 0.38 11.12
N SER A 341 9.57 1.52 11.15
CA SER A 341 8.27 1.67 11.80
C SER A 341 7.19 0.78 11.17
N ILE A 342 7.26 0.54 9.86
CA ILE A 342 6.36 -0.38 9.16
C ILE A 342 6.65 -1.84 9.52
N VAL A 343 7.92 -2.19 9.73
CA VAL A 343 8.34 -3.57 10.05
C VAL A 343 8.16 -3.90 11.54
N PHE A 344 8.25 -2.92 12.42
CA PHE A 344 8.27 -3.09 13.87
C PHE A 344 7.04 -3.82 14.46
N PRO A 345 5.78 -3.51 14.08
CA PRO A 345 4.61 -4.26 14.57
C PRO A 345 4.70 -5.76 14.23
N THR A 346 5.28 -6.11 13.08
CA THR A 346 5.52 -7.50 12.70
C THR A 346 6.53 -8.16 13.63
N ALA A 347 7.59 -7.44 14.03
CA ALA A 347 8.57 -7.94 14.98
C ALA A 347 7.92 -8.27 16.33
N LEU A 348 7.12 -7.37 16.85
CA LEU A 348 6.39 -7.57 18.11
C LEU A 348 5.45 -8.78 18.05
N ILE A 349 4.68 -8.94 16.97
CA ILE A 349 3.77 -10.08 16.80
C ILE A 349 4.54 -11.39 16.76
N GLN A 350 5.71 -11.40 16.13
CA GLN A 350 6.50 -12.62 15.95
C GLN A 350 7.28 -13.04 17.19
N VAL A 351 7.61 -12.11 18.09
CA VAL A 351 8.24 -12.44 19.39
C VAL A 351 7.28 -13.29 20.24
N HIS A 352 5.99 -13.07 20.14
CA HIS A 352 5.02 -13.88 20.87
C HIS A 352 4.78 -15.23 20.17
N PRO A 353 4.93 -16.40 20.88
CA PRO A 353 4.71 -17.73 20.29
C PRO A 353 3.20 -17.94 20.06
N ALA A 354 2.66 -17.53 18.94
CA ALA A 354 1.24 -17.48 18.79
C ALA A 354 0.65 -18.55 17.87
N LYS A 355 -0.38 -19.21 18.37
CA LYS A 355 -1.45 -19.94 17.68
C LYS A 355 -2.33 -19.03 16.79
N PHE A 356 -1.82 -17.88 16.28
CA PHE A 356 -2.66 -16.75 15.85
C PHE A 356 -2.43 -16.31 14.39
N VAL A 357 -2.14 -17.23 13.49
CA VAL A 357 -1.91 -16.96 12.07
C VAL A 357 -3.15 -16.34 11.40
N ASP A 358 -4.35 -16.71 11.83
CA ASP A 358 -5.59 -16.33 11.14
C ASP A 358 -6.02 -14.85 11.29
N ARG A 359 -5.37 -14.08 12.19
CA ARG A 359 -5.69 -12.67 12.45
C ARG A 359 -4.47 -11.74 12.39
N PHE A 360 -3.46 -12.09 11.62
CA PHE A 360 -2.18 -11.38 11.59
C PHE A 360 -2.35 -9.89 11.25
N VAL A 361 -3.04 -9.58 10.15
CA VAL A 361 -3.24 -8.20 9.68
C VAL A 361 -4.02 -7.37 10.71
N GLY A 362 -5.05 -7.95 11.33
CA GLY A 362 -5.84 -7.24 12.36
C GLY A 362 -5.01 -6.85 13.58
N ARG A 363 -4.06 -7.69 13.99
CA ARG A 363 -3.13 -7.39 15.09
C ARG A 363 -2.09 -6.38 14.71
N TYR A 364 -1.57 -6.48 13.49
CA TYR A 364 -0.67 -5.48 12.95
C TYR A 364 -1.32 -4.10 13.02
N CYS A 365 -2.56 -3.95 12.51
CA CYS A 365 -3.28 -2.71 12.56
C CYS A 365 -3.54 -2.23 14.00
N LEU A 366 -3.89 -3.13 14.91
CA LEU A 366 -4.08 -2.78 16.33
C LEU A 366 -2.78 -2.25 16.95
N LEU A 367 -1.65 -2.92 16.73
CA LEU A 367 -0.35 -2.48 17.23
C LEU A 367 0.08 -1.16 16.60
N ALA A 368 -0.15 -0.97 15.30
CA ALA A 368 0.14 0.29 14.62
C ALA A 368 -0.66 1.46 15.24
N VAL A 369 -1.95 1.26 15.51
CA VAL A 369 -2.77 2.26 16.22
C VAL A 369 -2.25 2.52 17.63
N LEU A 370 -1.91 1.48 18.39
CA LEU A 370 -1.33 1.64 19.72
C LEU A 370 0.00 2.40 19.68
N MET A 371 0.83 2.18 18.66
CA MET A 371 2.05 2.95 18.45
C MET A 371 1.78 4.42 18.17
N VAL A 372 0.78 4.74 17.34
CA VAL A 372 0.37 6.13 17.08
C VAL A 372 -0.12 6.78 18.37
N VAL A 373 -0.98 6.11 19.14
CA VAL A 373 -1.47 6.62 20.44
C VAL A 373 -0.31 6.83 21.42
N TYR A 374 0.62 5.88 21.47
CA TYR A 374 1.83 6.00 22.28
C TYR A 374 2.64 7.26 21.92
N CYS A 375 2.83 7.51 20.61
CA CYS A 375 3.55 8.70 20.15
C CYS A 375 2.81 10.00 20.47
N VAL A 376 1.49 10.05 20.32
CA VAL A 376 0.69 11.22 20.69
C VAL A 376 0.81 11.52 22.18
N ILE A 377 0.83 10.48 23.02
CA ILE A 377 1.06 10.65 24.47
C ILE A 377 2.46 11.20 24.75
N LEU A 378 3.50 10.64 24.09
CA LEU A 378 4.87 11.13 24.27
C LEU A 378 5.03 12.59 23.84
N VAL A 379 4.46 12.97 22.70
CA VAL A 379 4.46 14.35 22.21
C VAL A 379 3.74 15.26 23.20
N GLY A 380 2.56 14.87 23.68
CA GLY A 380 1.83 15.64 24.70
C GLY A 380 2.57 15.76 26.03
N MET A 381 3.35 14.75 26.43
CA MET A 381 4.20 14.82 27.63
C MET A 381 5.43 15.70 27.44
N SER A 382 6.00 15.75 26.23
CA SER A 382 7.14 16.61 25.92
C SER A 382 6.77 18.10 25.89
N ASP A 383 5.54 18.40 25.50
CA ASP A 383 5.03 19.77 25.38
C ASP A 383 4.65 20.40 26.73
N THR A 384 4.40 19.56 27.75
CA THR A 384 4.19 20.04 29.11
C THR A 384 5.55 20.34 29.77
N SER A 385 5.86 21.60 29.93
CA SER A 385 7.13 22.17 30.47
C SER A 385 7.51 21.73 31.90
N TYR A 386 7.26 20.48 32.29
CA TYR A 386 7.62 19.92 33.58
C TYR A 386 9.03 19.31 33.55
N GLY A 387 10.02 20.12 33.92
CA GLY A 387 11.31 19.74 34.50
C GLY A 387 12.18 18.72 33.73
N HIS A 388 13.50 18.88 33.85
CA HIS A 388 14.56 18.06 33.28
C HIS A 388 14.41 16.52 33.47
N GLU A 389 13.69 16.06 34.52
CA GLU A 389 13.50 14.63 34.81
C GLU A 389 12.51 13.96 33.84
N LEU A 390 11.46 14.65 33.41
CA LEU A 390 10.50 14.12 32.44
C LEU A 390 11.13 14.03 31.05
N GLY A 391 12.03 14.95 30.69
CA GLY A 391 12.76 14.96 29.45
C GLY A 391 13.60 13.68 29.25
N ALA A 392 14.28 13.20 30.32
CA ALA A 392 15.04 11.95 30.27
C ALA A 392 14.13 10.74 30.08
N ALA A 393 12.99 10.68 30.75
CA ALA A 393 12.04 9.58 30.62
C ALA A 393 11.42 9.52 29.21
N THR A 394 11.06 10.67 28.64
CA THR A 394 10.54 10.74 27.25
C THR A 394 11.61 10.39 26.24
N PHE A 395 12.86 10.78 26.45
CA PHE A 395 14.01 10.39 25.63
C PHE A 395 14.17 8.86 25.57
N PHE A 396 14.25 8.19 26.74
CA PHE A 396 14.35 6.74 26.76
C PHE A 396 13.12 6.05 26.16
N ALA A 397 11.94 6.58 26.39
CA ALA A 397 10.71 6.05 25.82
C ALA A 397 10.67 6.19 24.28
N SER A 398 11.17 7.30 23.73
CA SER A 398 11.19 7.53 22.28
C SER A 398 12.08 6.52 21.54
N ILE A 399 13.19 6.12 22.13
CA ILE A 399 14.14 5.16 21.52
C ILE A 399 13.57 3.75 21.41
N LEU A 400 12.57 3.39 22.24
CA LEU A 400 12.01 2.02 22.25
C LEU A 400 11.29 1.66 20.97
N THR A 401 10.71 2.62 20.26
CA THR A 401 9.99 2.37 19.01
C THR A 401 10.54 3.23 17.87
N PRO A 402 10.77 2.66 16.68
CA PRO A 402 11.31 3.44 15.55
C PRO A 402 10.44 4.65 15.19
N PHE A 403 9.12 4.52 15.33
CA PHE A 403 8.17 5.58 15.00
C PHE A 403 8.25 6.76 16.01
N ALA A 404 8.43 6.47 17.29
CA ALA A 404 8.63 7.52 18.29
C ALA A 404 9.98 8.20 18.11
N ALA A 405 11.05 7.45 17.80
CA ALA A 405 12.35 8.01 17.50
C ALA A 405 12.32 8.97 16.29
N LEU A 406 11.55 8.62 15.25
CA LEU A 406 11.33 9.46 14.08
C LEU A 406 10.65 10.79 14.45
N LEU A 407 9.50 10.73 15.13
CA LEU A 407 8.73 11.92 15.48
C LEU A 407 9.45 12.83 16.46
N MET A 408 10.17 12.26 17.42
CA MET A 408 10.84 13.04 18.46
C MET A 408 12.19 13.57 18.00
N GLY A 409 12.82 12.94 17.01
CA GLY A 409 14.04 13.45 16.39
C GLY A 409 13.81 14.76 15.62
N GLU A 410 12.64 14.92 14.98
CA GLU A 410 12.29 16.14 14.25
C GLU A 410 11.80 17.28 15.15
N GLN A 411 11.40 17.01 16.40
CA GLN A 411 10.93 18.06 17.30
C GLN A 411 12.10 18.84 17.92
N GLN A 412 12.20 20.12 17.61
CA GLN A 412 13.17 21.09 18.16
C GLN A 412 13.19 21.15 19.71
N TYR A 413 12.25 20.50 20.38
CA TYR A 413 12.07 20.56 21.83
C TYR A 413 13.19 19.87 22.62
N TYR A 414 13.93 18.91 22.00
CA TYR A 414 15.07 18.26 22.65
C TYR A 414 16.34 19.14 22.69
N GLN A 415 16.33 20.27 22.01
CA GLN A 415 17.42 21.27 22.13
C GLN A 415 17.64 21.74 23.57
N SER A 416 16.62 21.67 24.42
CA SER A 416 16.77 22.03 25.84
C SER A 416 17.45 20.96 26.71
N PHE A 417 17.40 19.68 26.29
CA PHE A 417 18.07 18.57 26.98
C PHE A 417 19.48 18.32 26.43
N ALA A 418 19.66 18.58 25.16
CA ALA A 418 20.95 18.51 24.48
C ALA A 418 21.36 19.93 24.09
N TYR A 419 22.07 20.61 24.96
CA TYR A 419 22.66 21.93 24.73
C TYR A 419 23.65 21.96 23.54
N SER A 420 23.60 20.99 22.64
CA SER A 420 24.42 20.89 21.46
C SER A 420 23.69 20.13 20.35
N ASP A 421 23.99 20.44 19.07
CA ASP A 421 23.58 19.70 17.86
C ASP A 421 23.78 18.17 17.93
N SER A 422 24.54 17.70 18.92
CA SER A 422 24.82 16.29 19.16
C SER A 422 23.65 15.47 19.74
N GLY A 423 22.62 16.09 20.32
CA GLY A 423 21.53 15.37 20.98
C GLY A 423 20.50 14.79 20.02
N GLU A 424 20.16 15.54 18.99
CA GLU A 424 19.25 15.13 17.92
C GLU A 424 19.85 13.93 17.15
N GLN A 425 21.10 14.04 16.74
CA GLN A 425 21.84 12.97 16.10
C GLN A 425 21.92 11.72 16.99
N SER A 426 21.99 11.87 18.30
CA SER A 426 22.02 10.75 19.23
C SER A 426 20.71 9.97 19.26
N ILE A 427 19.53 10.62 19.23
CA ILE A 427 18.22 9.96 19.17
C ILE A 427 18.09 9.16 17.88
N PHE A 428 18.39 9.78 16.75
CA PHE A 428 18.33 9.12 15.46
C PHE A 428 19.28 7.92 15.39
N PHE A 429 20.52 8.09 15.83
CA PHE A 429 21.52 7.02 15.83
C PHE A 429 21.11 5.85 16.73
N ILE A 430 20.74 6.11 17.98
CA ILE A 430 20.35 5.05 18.93
C ILE A 430 19.04 4.40 18.49
N GLY A 431 18.04 5.19 18.06
CA GLY A 431 16.78 4.69 17.50
C GLY A 431 17.00 3.77 16.31
N THR A 432 17.90 4.14 15.41
CA THR A 432 18.28 3.31 14.25
C THR A 432 18.99 2.02 14.69
N CYS A 433 19.88 2.08 15.67
CA CYS A 433 20.53 0.87 16.23
C CYS A 433 19.51 -0.09 16.85
N VAL A 434 18.53 0.43 17.62
CA VAL A 434 17.45 -0.38 18.21
C VAL A 434 16.57 -0.97 17.10
N ALA A 435 16.23 -0.22 16.07
CA ALA A 435 15.48 -0.71 14.91
C ALA A 435 16.22 -1.82 14.17
N LEU A 436 17.53 -1.71 13.99
CA LEU A 436 18.37 -2.73 13.40
C LEU A 436 18.41 -4.02 14.24
N LEU A 437 18.47 -3.92 15.56
CA LEU A 437 18.40 -5.08 16.46
C LEU A 437 17.06 -5.81 16.33
N TRP A 438 15.93 -5.10 16.29
CA TRP A 438 14.63 -5.68 16.04
C TRP A 438 14.54 -6.35 14.67
N TYR A 439 15.08 -5.70 13.65
CA TYR A 439 15.14 -6.28 12.31
C TYR A 439 15.98 -7.54 12.25
N LEU A 440 17.15 -7.56 12.91
CA LEU A 440 18.00 -8.74 13.00
C LEU A 440 17.29 -9.91 13.69
N ALA A 441 16.58 -9.65 14.79
CA ALA A 441 15.78 -10.66 15.48
C ALA A 441 14.69 -11.26 14.56
N LEU A 442 14.06 -10.44 13.74
CA LEU A 442 13.10 -10.87 12.72
C LEU A 442 13.72 -11.74 11.64
N VAL A 443 14.87 -11.33 11.10
CA VAL A 443 15.61 -12.11 10.09
C VAL A 443 16.01 -13.48 10.64
N LEU A 444 16.55 -13.54 11.85
CA LEU A 444 16.90 -14.80 12.51
C LEU A 444 15.67 -15.72 12.65
N LYS A 445 14.54 -15.19 13.07
CA LYS A 445 13.29 -15.97 13.14
C LYS A 445 12.80 -16.40 11.77
N GLY A 446 12.92 -15.55 10.75
CA GLY A 446 12.63 -15.89 9.36
C GLY A 446 13.48 -17.03 8.83
N LEU A 447 14.76 -17.08 9.18
CA LEU A 447 15.66 -18.19 8.84
C LEU A 447 15.23 -19.51 9.51
N LEU A 448 14.78 -19.48 10.75
CA LEU A 448 14.24 -20.67 11.43
C LEU A 448 12.98 -21.20 10.74
N VAL A 449 12.08 -20.31 10.31
CA VAL A 449 10.88 -20.72 9.57
C VAL A 449 11.23 -21.21 8.17
N SER A 450 12.26 -20.67 7.53
CA SER A 450 12.73 -21.14 6.22
C SER A 450 13.20 -22.60 6.24
N ALA A 451 13.63 -23.11 7.40
CA ALA A 451 13.93 -24.52 7.59
C ALA A 451 12.68 -25.41 7.43
N ARG A 452 11.50 -24.94 7.88
CA ARG A 452 10.22 -25.64 7.66
C ARG A 452 9.83 -25.65 6.18
N ILE A 453 10.07 -24.57 5.47
CA ILE A 453 9.84 -24.51 4.00
C ILE A 453 10.69 -25.55 3.30
N ARG A 454 11.97 -25.67 3.67
CA ARG A 454 12.89 -26.69 3.12
C ARG A 454 12.41 -28.11 3.39
N ALA A 455 11.82 -28.38 4.55
CA ALA A 455 11.25 -29.68 4.86
C ALA A 455 10.04 -30.01 3.95
N VAL A 456 9.14 -29.05 3.75
CA VAL A 456 7.99 -29.22 2.82
C VAL A 456 8.47 -29.39 1.38
N GLU A 457 9.49 -28.66 0.96
CA GLU A 457 10.10 -28.83 -0.37
C GLU A 457 10.71 -30.25 -0.55
N ALA A 458 11.38 -30.77 0.46
CA ALA A 458 11.98 -32.11 0.40
C ALA A 458 10.92 -33.20 0.21
N VAL A 459 9.83 -33.13 0.97
CA VAL A 459 8.69 -34.05 0.83
C VAL A 459 8.07 -33.94 -0.58
N THR A 460 7.80 -32.71 -1.05
CA THR A 460 7.19 -32.49 -2.37
C THR A 460 8.11 -32.97 -3.51
N ARG A 461 9.44 -32.83 -3.38
CA ARG A 461 10.39 -33.38 -4.37
C ARG A 461 10.34 -34.89 -4.42
N GLY A 462 10.23 -35.55 -3.27
CA GLY A 462 10.08 -37.01 -3.19
C GLY A 462 8.81 -37.47 -3.90
N GLU A 463 7.68 -36.82 -3.64
CA GLU A 463 6.40 -37.12 -4.31
C GLU A 463 6.47 -36.92 -5.84
N LEU A 464 7.08 -35.82 -6.30
CA LEU A 464 7.27 -35.55 -7.73
C LEU A 464 8.17 -36.59 -8.41
N ALA A 465 9.23 -37.04 -7.74
CA ALA A 465 10.11 -38.09 -8.25
C ALA A 465 9.37 -39.42 -8.40
N VAL A 466 8.53 -39.78 -7.42
CA VAL A 466 7.68 -40.98 -7.47
C VAL A 466 6.65 -40.88 -8.61
N GLN A 467 6.01 -39.72 -8.80
CA GLN A 467 5.09 -39.51 -9.92
C GLN A 467 5.78 -39.63 -11.29
N GLN A 468 6.97 -39.05 -11.43
CA GLN A 468 7.74 -39.15 -12.68
C GLN A 468 8.14 -40.62 -12.99
N LEU A 469 8.49 -41.38 -11.95
CA LEU A 469 8.75 -42.83 -12.10
C LEU A 469 7.48 -43.58 -12.53
N ALA A 470 6.35 -43.30 -11.90
CA ALA A 470 5.07 -43.94 -12.26
C ALA A 470 4.63 -43.59 -13.69
N ASP A 471 4.82 -42.35 -14.15
CA ASP A 471 4.50 -41.91 -15.51
C ASP A 471 5.47 -42.49 -16.55
N SER A 472 6.75 -42.68 -16.18
CA SER A 472 7.73 -43.32 -17.06
C SER A 472 7.44 -44.81 -17.23
N THR A 473 6.98 -45.51 -16.19
CA THR A 473 6.56 -46.91 -16.27
C THR A 473 5.28 -47.09 -17.07
N LYS A 474 4.34 -46.15 -17.04
CA LYS A 474 3.12 -46.14 -17.87
C LYS A 474 3.41 -45.92 -19.37
N LYS A 475 4.42 -45.10 -19.70
CA LYS A 475 4.80 -44.80 -21.09
C LYS A 475 5.67 -45.87 -21.75
N SER A 476 6.14 -46.88 -21.03
CA SER A 476 6.93 -47.96 -21.57
C SER A 476 6.35 -49.34 -21.20
N PRO A 477 5.19 -49.73 -21.78
CA PRO A 477 4.58 -51.03 -21.47
C PRO A 477 5.29 -52.22 -22.16
N GLY A 478 6.52 -52.10 -22.64
CA GLY A 478 7.10 -53.14 -23.48
C GLY A 478 8.59 -53.46 -23.33
N LYS A 479 9.33 -52.90 -22.38
CA LYS A 479 10.75 -53.30 -22.17
C LYS A 479 11.06 -53.42 -20.66
N PRO A 480 11.34 -54.65 -20.15
CA PRO A 480 11.91 -54.82 -18.83
C PRO A 480 13.38 -54.39 -18.89
N GLY A 481 13.61 -53.08 -18.73
CA GLY A 481 14.95 -52.51 -18.68
C GLY A 481 15.41 -52.32 -17.23
N LEU A 482 16.47 -53.01 -16.88
CA LEU A 482 17.22 -52.88 -15.62
C LEU A 482 17.49 -51.42 -15.29
N PHE A 483 16.73 -50.87 -14.36
CA PHE A 483 16.99 -49.56 -13.79
C PHE A 483 18.11 -49.63 -12.73
N ARG A 484 19.31 -49.18 -13.09
CA ARG A 484 20.38 -48.90 -12.15
C ARG A 484 20.13 -47.56 -11.47
N ILE A 485 19.64 -47.59 -10.23
CA ILE A 485 19.51 -46.41 -9.40
C ILE A 485 20.95 -45.97 -8.98
N ARG A 486 21.41 -44.85 -9.53
CA ARG A 486 22.60 -44.14 -9.01
C ARG A 486 22.12 -43.15 -7.94
N PHE A 487 22.40 -43.49 -6.70
CA PHE A 487 22.38 -42.54 -5.59
C PHE A 487 23.64 -41.68 -5.70
N GLY A 488 23.46 -40.35 -5.86
CA GLY A 488 24.52 -39.35 -5.78
C GLY A 488 24.14 -38.30 -4.75
#